data_b1312feea8d0d7c4ccafc1ed7932a31c
#
_entry.id   b1312feea8d0d7c4ccafc1ed7932a31c
#
_cell.length_a   1.000
_cell.length_b   1.000
_cell.length_c   1.000
_cell.angle_alpha   90.00
_cell.angle_beta   90.00
_cell.angle_gamma   90.00
#
_symmetry.space_group_name_H-M   'P 1'
#
loop_
_entity.id
_entity.type
_entity.pdbx_description
1 polymer ?
#
loop_
_entity_poly.entity_id
_entity_poly.type
_entity_poly.pdbx_seq_one_letter_code
_entity_poly.pdbx_strand_id
1 'polypeptide(L)'
;MADRCLLSVHAHPDDEASKGASTVARYKSAGVRAVLVTCTGGEEGDILNPVMDTPEVRADLHGVRMRELERAAALIGYDEVVLLGYRDSGMPGSEANARPDAFANAPLDEAVARLVAIIRAERPQVILTYGDDQQGYPHPDHLMVHDISMPAFDLAGDPEYRPDLGAPFAPSKMYWNVWSRERMVAMHETFLELGLESPFGEDWFTRPSHDDRITTRIDIADWFDVRLEALLAHATQVDPDSAFWFGLPRDIARTVHPWEEFILGRSRVDTTVPETDLFAGIDA
;
A
#
# COMPACT_ATOMS: atom_id res chain seq x y z
N MET A 1 -16.26 23.12 -2.92
CA MET A 1 -16.00 21.91 -2.14
C MET A 1 -14.53 21.97 -1.82
N ALA A 2 -14.11 21.71 -0.56
CA ALA A 2 -12.69 21.58 -0.26
C ALA A 2 -12.14 20.43 -1.12
N ASP A 3 -10.97 20.62 -1.72
CA ASP A 3 -10.36 19.59 -2.56
C ASP A 3 -10.00 18.39 -1.67
N ARG A 4 -10.71 17.28 -1.87
CA ARG A 4 -10.42 16.02 -1.14
C ARG A 4 -9.07 15.48 -1.57
N CYS A 5 -8.27 15.04 -0.60
CA CYS A 5 -6.96 14.44 -0.82
C CYS A 5 -6.82 13.13 -0.04
N LEU A 6 -6.30 12.11 -0.70
CA LEU A 6 -5.95 10.80 -0.15
C LEU A 6 -4.43 10.64 -0.28
N LEU A 7 -3.78 10.24 0.80
CA LEU A 7 -2.35 9.93 0.85
C LEU A 7 -2.17 8.44 1.08
N SER A 8 -1.44 7.74 0.22
CA SER A 8 -0.99 6.37 0.45
C SER A 8 0.47 6.38 0.89
N VAL A 9 0.80 5.61 1.94
CA VAL A 9 2.17 5.48 2.44
C VAL A 9 2.58 4.02 2.36
N HIS A 10 3.57 3.73 1.50
CA HIS A 10 4.05 2.39 1.21
C HIS A 10 5.57 2.29 1.40
N ALA A 11 6.05 1.07 1.64
CA ALA A 11 7.46 0.81 1.88
C ALA A 11 8.28 0.82 0.59
N HIS A 12 7.82 0.08 -0.43
CA HIS A 12 8.57 -0.18 -1.65
C HIS A 12 7.77 0.12 -2.90
N PRO A 13 8.43 0.34 -4.04
CA PRO A 13 7.79 0.28 -5.35
C PRO A 13 7.19 -1.11 -5.59
N ASP A 14 5.92 -1.22 -5.85
CA ASP A 14 5.02 -2.36 -6.03
C ASP A 14 3.93 -2.52 -4.95
N ASP A 15 4.17 -2.02 -3.76
CA ASP A 15 3.19 -2.07 -2.67
C ASP A 15 1.90 -1.30 -3.02
N GLU A 16 2.02 -0.16 -3.69
CA GLU A 16 0.89 0.65 -4.12
C GLU A 16 0.00 -0.09 -5.12
N ALA A 17 0.61 -0.97 -5.94
CA ALA A 17 -0.12 -1.79 -6.89
C ALA A 17 -0.83 -2.97 -6.21
N SER A 18 -0.20 -3.56 -5.20
CA SER A 18 -0.73 -4.73 -4.48
C SER A 18 -1.76 -4.37 -3.41
N LYS A 19 -1.73 -3.15 -2.87
CA LYS A 19 -2.49 -2.71 -1.69
C LYS A 19 -3.19 -1.37 -1.94
N GLY A 20 -4.48 -1.40 -2.27
CA GLY A 20 -5.30 -0.19 -2.40
C GLY A 20 -5.32 0.46 -3.79
N ALA A 21 -4.66 -0.11 -4.81
CA ALA A 21 -4.62 0.46 -6.17
C ALA A 21 -6.00 0.77 -6.75
N SER A 22 -6.90 -0.20 -6.71
CA SER A 22 -8.25 -0.06 -7.25
C SER A 22 -9.08 0.95 -6.44
N THR A 23 -8.90 0.99 -5.13
CA THR A 23 -9.53 2.00 -4.27
C THR A 23 -9.07 3.41 -4.62
N VAL A 24 -7.75 3.62 -4.78
CA VAL A 24 -7.21 4.92 -5.19
C VAL A 24 -7.79 5.33 -6.55
N ALA A 25 -7.78 4.43 -7.55
CA ALA A 25 -8.33 4.69 -8.87
C ALA A 25 -9.83 5.08 -8.82
N ARG A 26 -10.62 4.40 -7.97
CA ARG A 26 -12.02 4.76 -7.72
C ARG A 26 -12.15 6.18 -7.21
N TYR A 27 -11.39 6.58 -6.18
CA TYR A 27 -11.44 7.93 -5.64
C TYR A 27 -10.92 8.98 -6.63
N LYS A 28 -9.91 8.64 -7.42
CA LYS A 28 -9.45 9.48 -8.54
C LYS A 28 -10.55 9.75 -9.54
N SER A 29 -11.32 8.72 -9.93
CA SER A 29 -12.46 8.89 -10.86
C SER A 29 -13.56 9.80 -10.29
N ALA A 30 -13.64 9.93 -8.96
CA ALA A 30 -14.55 10.85 -8.26
C ALA A 30 -13.93 12.24 -8.00
N GLY A 31 -12.75 12.54 -8.56
CA GLY A 31 -12.09 13.85 -8.46
C GLY A 31 -11.29 14.08 -7.18
N VAL A 32 -11.01 13.03 -6.42
CA VAL A 32 -10.12 13.12 -5.24
C VAL A 32 -8.67 13.22 -5.70
N ARG A 33 -7.88 14.14 -5.13
CA ARG A 33 -6.44 14.17 -5.32
C ARG A 33 -5.80 12.99 -4.61
N ALA A 34 -4.88 12.29 -5.26
CA ALA A 34 -4.17 11.14 -4.70
C ALA A 34 -2.67 11.37 -4.72
N VAL A 35 -2.02 11.17 -3.58
CA VAL A 35 -0.58 11.29 -3.40
C VAL A 35 -0.03 9.96 -2.91
N LEU A 36 1.08 9.52 -3.50
CA LEU A 36 1.81 8.33 -3.09
C LEU A 36 3.10 8.75 -2.38
N VAL A 37 3.31 8.22 -1.19
CA VAL A 37 4.61 8.22 -0.51
C VAL A 37 5.18 6.82 -0.57
N THR A 38 6.37 6.68 -1.16
CA THR A 38 7.16 5.45 -1.16
C THR A 38 8.40 5.67 -0.31
N CYS A 39 8.60 4.86 0.73
CA CYS A 39 9.64 5.12 1.72
C CYS A 39 11.04 4.80 1.22
N THR A 40 11.19 3.75 0.39
CA THR A 40 12.48 3.29 -0.13
C THR A 40 12.42 3.11 -1.65
N GLY A 41 13.57 2.84 -2.25
CA GLY A 41 13.65 2.54 -3.68
C GLY A 41 13.53 1.05 -4.03
N GLY A 42 13.38 0.18 -3.03
CA GLY A 42 13.26 -1.27 -3.24
C GLY A 42 14.57 -1.90 -3.73
N GLU A 43 15.72 -1.38 -3.33
CA GLU A 43 17.04 -1.76 -3.86
C GLU A 43 17.45 -3.20 -3.53
N GLU A 44 16.86 -3.78 -2.49
CA GLU A 44 17.17 -5.12 -1.99
C GLU A 44 16.17 -6.19 -2.48
N GLY A 45 15.24 -5.82 -3.37
CA GLY A 45 14.26 -6.75 -3.92
C GLY A 45 14.87 -7.75 -4.91
N ASP A 46 14.41 -8.99 -4.85
CA ASP A 46 14.74 -10.00 -5.85
C ASP A 46 14.05 -9.68 -7.18
N ILE A 47 14.66 -10.10 -8.31
CA ILE A 47 14.00 -10.06 -9.61
C ILE A 47 13.18 -11.35 -9.76
N LEU A 48 11.85 -11.22 -9.64
CA LEU A 48 10.93 -12.37 -9.63
C LEU A 48 10.49 -12.80 -11.04
N ASN A 49 10.56 -11.90 -12.02
CA ASN A 49 10.26 -12.21 -13.41
C ASN A 49 11.53 -12.66 -14.15
N PRO A 50 11.61 -13.94 -14.57
CA PRO A 50 12.83 -14.46 -15.21
C PRO A 50 13.23 -13.72 -16.47
N VAL A 51 12.29 -13.13 -17.21
CA VAL A 51 12.57 -12.35 -18.43
C VAL A 51 13.32 -11.06 -18.11
N MET A 52 13.08 -10.49 -16.92
CA MET A 52 13.74 -9.27 -16.45
C MET A 52 15.09 -9.53 -15.76
N ASP A 53 15.41 -10.79 -15.49
CA ASP A 53 16.63 -11.16 -14.78
C ASP A 53 17.86 -11.15 -15.71
N THR A 54 18.27 -9.95 -16.12
CA THR A 54 19.41 -9.71 -16.99
C THR A 54 20.55 -8.96 -16.26
N PRO A 55 21.81 -9.08 -16.75
CA PRO A 55 22.93 -8.32 -16.16
C PRO A 55 22.70 -6.80 -16.12
N GLU A 56 22.04 -6.26 -17.13
CA GLU A 56 21.75 -4.82 -17.24
C GLU A 56 20.72 -4.38 -16.19
N VAL A 57 19.66 -5.16 -15.98
CA VAL A 57 18.65 -4.89 -14.95
C VAL A 57 19.26 -5.02 -13.55
N ARG A 58 20.04 -6.06 -13.30
CA ARG A 58 20.75 -6.23 -12.03
C ARG A 58 21.72 -5.08 -11.72
N ALA A 59 22.37 -4.52 -12.73
CA ALA A 59 23.31 -3.42 -12.58
C ALA A 59 22.63 -2.07 -12.20
N ASP A 60 21.36 -1.89 -12.54
CA ASP A 60 20.57 -0.66 -12.27
C ASP A 60 19.16 -1.00 -11.75
N LEU A 61 19.03 -1.95 -10.82
CA LEU A 61 17.73 -2.38 -10.32
C LEU A 61 16.93 -1.22 -9.72
N HIS A 62 17.57 -0.37 -8.95
CA HIS A 62 16.93 0.84 -8.40
C HIS A 62 16.33 1.72 -9.50
N GLY A 63 17.15 2.07 -10.51
CA GLY A 63 16.64 2.90 -11.62
C GLY A 63 15.53 2.23 -12.44
N VAL A 64 15.57 0.90 -12.58
CA VAL A 64 14.49 0.15 -13.22
C VAL A 64 13.22 0.25 -12.39
N ARG A 65 13.28 -0.05 -11.08
CA ARG A 65 12.12 0.00 -10.16
C ARG A 65 11.52 1.39 -10.05
N MET A 66 12.31 2.46 -10.12
CA MET A 66 11.77 3.82 -10.16
C MET A 66 10.94 4.08 -11.42
N ARG A 67 11.37 3.61 -12.59
CA ARG A 67 10.59 3.72 -13.83
C ARG A 67 9.33 2.86 -13.81
N GLU A 68 9.36 1.73 -13.14
CA GLU A 68 8.21 0.85 -12.91
C GLU A 68 7.19 1.54 -12.00
N LEU A 69 7.65 2.12 -10.89
CA LEU A 69 6.83 2.92 -9.96
C LEU A 69 6.13 4.09 -10.66
N GLU A 70 6.86 4.88 -11.45
CA GLU A 70 6.28 6.00 -12.22
C GLU A 70 5.14 5.53 -13.14
N ARG A 71 5.36 4.39 -13.81
CA ARG A 71 4.36 3.81 -14.70
C ARG A 71 3.14 3.27 -13.94
N ALA A 72 3.35 2.54 -12.86
CA ALA A 72 2.28 2.00 -12.01
C ALA A 72 1.46 3.14 -11.37
N ALA A 73 2.12 4.16 -10.81
CA ALA A 73 1.47 5.32 -10.24
C ALA A 73 0.61 6.08 -11.26
N ALA A 74 1.08 6.21 -12.51
CA ALA A 74 0.31 6.82 -13.58
C ALA A 74 -0.92 5.98 -13.97
N LEU A 75 -0.83 4.65 -13.98
CA LEU A 75 -1.95 3.75 -14.25
C LEU A 75 -3.01 3.80 -13.16
N ILE A 76 -2.60 3.87 -11.89
CA ILE A 76 -3.48 4.02 -10.73
C ILE A 76 -4.12 5.41 -10.72
N GLY A 77 -3.41 6.42 -11.21
CA GLY A 77 -3.86 7.80 -11.32
C GLY A 77 -3.39 8.69 -10.18
N TYR A 78 -2.28 8.36 -9.51
CA TYR A 78 -1.67 9.29 -8.55
C TYR A 78 -1.27 10.61 -9.22
N ASP A 79 -1.56 11.72 -8.55
CA ASP A 79 -1.18 13.06 -8.99
C ASP A 79 0.28 13.38 -8.68
N GLU A 80 0.81 12.72 -7.65
CA GLU A 80 2.17 12.96 -7.20
C GLU A 80 2.75 11.71 -6.54
N VAL A 81 4.05 11.48 -6.74
CA VAL A 81 4.84 10.44 -6.08
C VAL A 81 5.97 11.12 -5.31
N VAL A 82 6.00 10.91 -4.00
CA VAL A 82 7.00 11.47 -3.10
C VAL A 82 7.85 10.33 -2.53
N LEU A 83 9.16 10.41 -2.74
CA LEU A 83 10.09 9.47 -2.13
C LEU A 83 10.49 9.98 -0.74
N LEU A 84 10.35 9.14 0.30
CA LEU A 84 10.80 9.48 1.64
C LEU A 84 12.34 9.48 1.75
N GLY A 85 12.98 8.77 0.83
CA GLY A 85 14.43 8.83 0.60
C GLY A 85 15.26 7.97 1.54
N TYR A 86 14.70 6.87 2.02
CA TYR A 86 15.43 5.85 2.76
C TYR A 86 15.86 4.70 1.84
N ARG A 87 16.82 3.92 2.31
CA ARG A 87 17.26 2.69 1.65
C ARG A 87 16.45 1.49 2.13
N ASP A 88 16.11 0.61 1.21
CA ASP A 88 15.46 -0.67 1.50
C ASP A 88 16.27 -1.50 2.52
N SER A 89 15.56 -2.05 3.50
CA SER A 89 16.17 -2.84 4.58
C SER A 89 16.36 -4.32 4.21
N GLY A 90 15.76 -4.77 3.13
CA GLY A 90 15.71 -6.20 2.81
C GLY A 90 14.96 -7.02 3.87
N MET A 91 15.01 -8.33 3.72
CA MET A 91 14.35 -9.26 4.64
C MET A 91 15.05 -9.33 6.01
N PRO A 92 14.33 -9.70 7.08
CA PRO A 92 14.91 -9.85 8.42
C PRO A 92 16.14 -10.75 8.41
N GLY A 93 17.23 -10.28 9.02
CA GLY A 93 18.49 -11.03 9.13
C GLY A 93 19.38 -11.01 7.88
N SER A 94 19.00 -10.27 6.83
CA SER A 94 19.88 -10.02 5.68
C SER A 94 21.02 -9.05 6.04
N GLU A 95 22.07 -8.99 5.20
CA GLU A 95 23.14 -7.98 5.36
C GLU A 95 22.58 -6.55 5.20
N ALA A 96 21.61 -6.36 4.31
CA ALA A 96 20.95 -5.08 4.12
C ALA A 96 20.22 -4.63 5.38
N ASN A 97 19.55 -5.55 6.11
CA ASN A 97 18.84 -5.24 7.34
C ASN A 97 19.76 -4.78 8.47
N ALA A 98 21.03 -5.18 8.46
CA ALA A 98 22.01 -4.75 9.45
C ALA A 98 22.66 -3.38 9.17
N ARG A 99 22.36 -2.76 8.03
CA ARG A 99 22.96 -1.49 7.60
C ARG A 99 22.40 -0.33 8.40
N PRO A 100 23.26 0.63 8.84
CA PRO A 100 22.79 1.82 9.57
C PRO A 100 21.93 2.78 8.75
N ASP A 101 22.03 2.75 7.40
CA ASP A 101 21.28 3.56 6.46
C ASP A 101 19.98 2.88 5.96
N ALA A 102 19.70 1.64 6.41
CA ALA A 102 18.47 0.94 6.12
C ALA A 102 17.26 1.62 6.80
N PHE A 103 16.11 1.63 6.14
CA PHE A 103 14.91 2.30 6.63
C PHE A 103 14.46 1.82 8.02
N ALA A 104 14.49 0.51 8.25
CA ALA A 104 14.14 -0.07 9.54
C ALA A 104 15.08 0.37 10.71
N ASN A 105 16.28 0.87 10.39
CA ASN A 105 17.26 1.36 11.36
C ASN A 105 17.30 2.89 11.44
N ALA A 106 16.49 3.59 10.66
CA ALA A 106 16.42 5.05 10.68
C ALA A 106 15.92 5.55 12.05
N PRO A 107 16.42 6.70 12.55
CA PRO A 107 15.87 7.32 13.75
C PRO A 107 14.37 7.61 13.54
N LEU A 108 13.54 7.05 14.43
CA LEU A 108 12.07 7.11 14.28
C LEU A 108 11.56 8.55 14.21
N ASP A 109 12.10 9.43 15.05
CA ASP A 109 11.71 10.85 15.11
C ASP A 109 12.06 11.60 13.81
N GLU A 110 13.15 11.25 13.14
CA GLU A 110 13.51 11.81 11.84
C GLU A 110 12.52 11.35 10.75
N ALA A 111 12.24 10.03 10.69
CA ALA A 111 11.33 9.47 9.70
C ALA A 111 9.89 9.99 9.90
N VAL A 112 9.43 10.10 11.14
CA VAL A 112 8.16 10.77 11.48
C VAL A 112 8.14 12.21 11.00
N ALA A 113 9.20 12.98 11.26
CA ALA A 113 9.27 14.38 10.85
C ALA A 113 9.20 14.55 9.32
N ARG A 114 9.85 13.66 8.54
CA ARG A 114 9.74 13.66 7.07
C ARG A 114 8.30 13.42 6.61
N LEU A 115 7.61 12.45 7.21
CA LEU A 115 6.22 12.16 6.86
C LEU A 115 5.26 13.29 7.31
N VAL A 116 5.50 13.91 8.48
CA VAL A 116 4.75 15.09 8.94
C VAL A 116 4.87 16.25 7.95
N ALA A 117 6.06 16.51 7.42
CA ALA A 117 6.26 17.57 6.43
C ALA A 117 5.40 17.32 5.17
N ILE A 118 5.34 16.07 4.69
CA ILE A 118 4.51 15.70 3.55
C ILE A 118 3.02 15.86 3.89
N ILE A 119 2.57 15.35 5.03
CA ILE A 119 1.16 15.48 5.47
C ILE A 119 0.75 16.96 5.55
N ARG A 120 1.60 17.83 6.07
CA ARG A 120 1.32 19.27 6.16
C ARG A 120 1.29 19.96 4.80
N ALA A 121 2.16 19.53 3.87
CA ALA A 121 2.20 20.07 2.51
C ALA A 121 0.96 19.64 1.70
N GLU A 122 0.64 18.33 1.73
CA GLU A 122 -0.39 17.72 0.90
C GLU A 122 -1.80 17.83 1.49
N ARG A 123 -1.91 17.99 2.80
CA ARG A 123 -3.16 18.17 3.55
C ARG A 123 -4.21 17.07 3.30
N PRO A 124 -3.84 15.77 3.37
CA PRO A 124 -4.75 14.68 3.09
C PRO A 124 -5.78 14.51 4.22
N GLN A 125 -7.06 14.38 3.89
CA GLN A 125 -8.08 14.02 4.86
C GLN A 125 -8.02 12.53 5.22
N VAL A 126 -7.60 11.69 4.28
CA VAL A 126 -7.50 10.24 4.44
C VAL A 126 -6.08 9.77 4.18
N ILE A 127 -5.58 8.89 5.06
CA ILE A 127 -4.29 8.22 4.90
C ILE A 127 -4.53 6.71 4.81
N LEU A 128 -3.95 6.06 3.79
CA LEU A 128 -3.86 4.61 3.65
C LEU A 128 -2.43 4.17 3.98
N THR A 129 -2.27 3.15 4.82
CA THR A 129 -0.97 2.66 5.26
C THR A 129 -1.04 1.21 5.74
N TYR A 130 -0.01 0.72 6.41
CA TYR A 130 0.03 -0.63 6.97
C TYR A 130 -0.51 -0.69 8.39
N GLY A 131 -1.00 -1.88 8.78
CA GLY A 131 -1.43 -2.19 10.13
C GLY A 131 -0.28 -2.47 11.09
N ASP A 132 -0.67 -2.71 12.34
CA ASP A 132 0.19 -3.02 13.49
C ASP A 132 0.87 -4.39 13.38
N ASP A 133 0.39 -5.22 12.48
CA ASP A 133 0.91 -6.55 12.21
C ASP A 133 0.80 -6.84 10.70
N GLN A 134 1.72 -7.59 10.16
CA GLN A 134 1.83 -7.87 8.72
C GLN A 134 1.29 -9.25 8.34
N GLN A 135 0.40 -9.82 9.13
CA GLN A 135 -0.28 -11.09 8.84
C GLN A 135 0.69 -12.24 8.47
N GLY A 136 1.83 -12.31 9.14
CA GLY A 136 2.85 -13.32 8.90
C GLY A 136 3.86 -12.99 7.80
N TYR A 137 3.84 -11.76 7.27
CA TYR A 137 4.89 -11.22 6.39
C TYR A 137 5.65 -10.08 7.09
N PRO A 138 6.62 -10.39 7.97
CA PRO A 138 7.25 -9.43 8.88
C PRO A 138 8.37 -8.64 8.19
N HIS A 139 8.08 -7.95 7.07
CA HIS A 139 9.08 -7.12 6.43
C HIS A 139 9.41 -5.91 7.33
N PRO A 140 10.69 -5.66 7.66
CA PRO A 140 11.07 -4.58 8.59
C PRO A 140 10.55 -3.20 8.15
N ASP A 141 10.60 -2.92 6.86
CA ASP A 141 10.15 -1.64 6.31
C ASP A 141 8.63 -1.46 6.39
N HIS A 142 7.84 -2.53 6.24
CA HIS A 142 6.39 -2.45 6.44
C HIS A 142 6.03 -2.13 7.89
N LEU A 143 6.77 -2.71 8.85
CA LEU A 143 6.60 -2.38 10.27
C LEU A 143 7.00 -0.93 10.54
N MET A 144 8.12 -0.48 9.96
CA MET A 144 8.58 0.90 10.12
C MET A 144 7.60 1.91 9.50
N VAL A 145 6.94 1.59 8.37
CA VAL A 145 5.89 2.44 7.81
C VAL A 145 4.73 2.60 8.80
N HIS A 146 4.31 1.52 9.49
CA HIS A 146 3.31 1.62 10.55
C HIS A 146 3.81 2.54 11.69
N ASP A 147 5.02 2.27 12.17
CA ASP A 147 5.62 2.97 13.31
C ASP A 147 5.78 4.47 13.08
N ILE A 148 6.04 4.90 11.85
CA ILE A 148 6.11 6.34 11.51
C ILE A 148 4.73 6.95 11.22
N SER A 149 3.81 6.17 10.61
CA SER A 149 2.51 6.71 10.18
C SER A 149 1.62 7.07 11.37
N MET A 150 1.64 6.26 12.43
CA MET A 150 0.83 6.46 13.61
C MET A 150 1.14 7.79 14.32
N PRO A 151 2.40 8.08 14.73
CA PRO A 151 2.73 9.36 15.32
C PRO A 151 2.63 10.52 14.33
N ALA A 152 2.96 10.32 13.03
CA ALA A 152 2.84 11.38 12.03
C ALA A 152 1.40 11.87 11.86
N PHE A 153 0.41 10.97 11.89
CA PHE A 153 -1.01 11.32 11.88
C PHE A 153 -1.37 12.28 13.02
N ASP A 154 -0.88 11.99 14.24
CA ASP A 154 -1.18 12.80 15.41
C ASP A 154 -0.40 14.12 15.42
N LEU A 155 0.90 14.07 15.15
CA LEU A 155 1.82 15.21 15.23
C LEU A 155 1.69 16.22 14.09
N ALA A 156 1.17 15.81 12.94
CA ALA A 156 0.97 16.74 11.81
C ALA A 156 -0.03 17.86 12.15
N GLY A 157 -1.00 17.59 13.05
CA GLY A 157 -1.96 18.58 13.53
C GLY A 157 -1.48 19.43 14.71
N ASP A 158 -0.37 19.07 15.34
CA ASP A 158 0.16 19.77 16.51
C ASP A 158 0.94 21.03 16.10
N PRO A 159 0.51 22.23 16.46
CA PRO A 159 1.22 23.48 16.12
C PRO A 159 2.58 23.63 16.82
N GLU A 160 2.79 22.96 17.96
CA GLU A 160 4.05 23.00 18.71
C GLU A 160 5.10 22.01 18.16
N TYR A 161 4.66 20.97 17.43
CA TYR A 161 5.57 20.00 16.85
C TYR A 161 6.22 20.56 15.58
N ARG A 162 7.54 20.77 15.61
CA ARG A 162 8.36 21.14 14.44
C ARG A 162 7.65 22.16 13.54
N PRO A 163 7.45 23.43 14.00
CA PRO A 163 6.78 24.46 13.21
C PRO A 163 7.53 24.84 11.91
N ASP A 164 8.81 24.46 11.82
CA ASP A 164 9.63 24.56 10.62
C ASP A 164 9.18 23.66 9.46
N LEU A 165 8.37 22.62 9.73
CA LEU A 165 7.86 21.69 8.72
C LEU A 165 6.55 22.12 8.05
N GLY A 166 6.12 23.37 8.21
CA GLY A 166 4.92 23.92 7.59
C GLY A 166 3.75 24.10 8.55
N ALA A 167 2.63 24.63 8.01
CA ALA A 167 1.44 24.91 8.81
C ALA A 167 0.77 23.61 9.28
N PRO A 168 0.31 23.51 10.55
CA PRO A 168 -0.33 22.32 11.06
C PRO A 168 -1.52 21.89 10.22
N PHE A 169 -1.66 20.57 10.06
CA PHE A 169 -2.81 19.97 9.41
C PHE A 169 -3.12 18.62 10.05
N ALA A 170 -4.35 18.44 10.54
CA ALA A 170 -4.80 17.21 11.15
C ALA A 170 -5.59 16.37 10.14
N PRO A 171 -5.04 15.22 9.66
CA PRO A 171 -5.80 14.28 8.84
C PRO A 171 -7.03 13.78 9.59
N SER A 172 -8.13 13.49 8.88
CA SER A 172 -9.39 13.07 9.51
C SER A 172 -9.40 11.59 9.84
N LYS A 173 -8.90 10.74 8.93
CA LYS A 173 -8.91 9.28 9.07
C LYS A 173 -7.64 8.64 8.58
N MET A 174 -7.29 7.51 9.21
CA MET A 174 -6.21 6.62 8.75
C MET A 174 -6.74 5.19 8.69
N TYR A 175 -6.47 4.54 7.58
CA TYR A 175 -6.85 3.16 7.34
C TYR A 175 -5.64 2.28 7.10
N TRP A 176 -5.73 1.04 7.57
CA TRP A 176 -4.74 0.00 7.35
C TRP A 176 -5.23 -0.97 6.29
N ASN A 177 -4.42 -1.20 5.28
CA ASN A 177 -4.69 -2.22 4.29
C ASN A 177 -4.71 -3.61 4.94
N VAL A 178 -5.65 -4.45 4.55
CA VAL A 178 -5.75 -5.82 5.03
C VAL A 178 -6.16 -6.74 3.89
N TRP A 179 -5.64 -7.97 3.91
CA TRP A 179 -6.09 -9.04 3.03
C TRP A 179 -6.88 -10.03 3.88
N SER A 180 -8.19 -10.10 3.66
CA SER A 180 -9.06 -10.99 4.43
C SER A 180 -8.82 -12.45 4.08
N ARG A 181 -9.04 -13.31 5.06
CA ARG A 181 -9.11 -14.76 4.83
C ARG A 181 -10.29 -15.09 3.92
N GLU A 182 -11.42 -14.38 4.06
CA GLU A 182 -12.59 -14.50 3.19
C GLU A 182 -12.18 -14.39 1.72
N ARG A 183 -11.36 -13.39 1.36
CA ARG A 183 -10.81 -13.22 0.01
C ARG A 183 -9.97 -14.44 -0.43
N MET A 184 -9.05 -14.91 0.43
CA MET A 184 -8.17 -16.03 0.10
C MET A 184 -8.96 -17.31 -0.13
N VAL A 185 -9.96 -17.56 0.71
CA VAL A 185 -10.86 -18.73 0.58
C VAL A 185 -11.67 -18.65 -0.71
N ALA A 186 -12.29 -17.50 -1.00
CA ALA A 186 -13.09 -17.33 -2.20
C ALA A 186 -12.26 -17.53 -3.49
N MET A 187 -11.03 -16.99 -3.52
CA MET A 187 -10.12 -17.21 -4.64
C MET A 187 -9.73 -18.69 -4.76
N HIS A 188 -9.36 -19.34 -3.67
CA HIS A 188 -8.99 -20.76 -3.65
C HIS A 188 -10.12 -21.65 -4.18
N GLU A 189 -11.33 -21.47 -3.67
CA GLU A 189 -12.51 -22.24 -4.09
C GLU A 189 -12.79 -22.04 -5.58
N THR A 190 -12.65 -20.82 -6.09
CA THR A 190 -12.84 -20.52 -7.51
C THR A 190 -11.80 -21.22 -8.39
N PHE A 191 -10.52 -21.28 -7.99
CA PHE A 191 -9.53 -22.09 -8.70
C PHE A 191 -9.96 -23.55 -8.80
N LEU A 192 -10.41 -24.15 -7.69
CA LEU A 192 -10.85 -25.53 -7.67
C LEU A 192 -12.09 -25.77 -8.52
N GLU A 193 -13.08 -24.87 -8.48
CA GLU A 193 -14.30 -24.96 -9.29
C GLU A 193 -14.00 -24.92 -10.80
N LEU A 194 -12.97 -24.17 -11.20
CA LEU A 194 -12.51 -24.11 -12.58
C LEU A 194 -11.57 -25.27 -12.98
N GLY A 195 -11.27 -26.18 -12.04
CA GLY A 195 -10.32 -27.27 -12.27
C GLY A 195 -8.88 -26.81 -12.43
N LEU A 196 -8.53 -25.63 -11.88
CA LEU A 196 -7.19 -25.06 -11.87
C LEU A 196 -6.45 -25.39 -10.57
N GLU A 197 -5.12 -25.42 -10.64
CA GLU A 197 -4.28 -25.53 -9.44
C GLU A 197 -4.28 -24.21 -8.69
N SER A 198 -4.66 -24.26 -7.40
CA SER A 198 -4.68 -23.06 -6.57
C SER A 198 -3.28 -22.72 -6.05
N PRO A 199 -2.86 -21.44 -6.11
CA PRO A 199 -1.59 -20.99 -5.53
C PRO A 199 -1.64 -20.92 -3.99
N PHE A 200 -2.79 -21.12 -3.37
CA PHE A 200 -3.01 -21.03 -1.91
C PHE A 200 -2.90 -22.42 -1.29
N GLY A 201 -1.80 -22.69 -0.58
CA GLY A 201 -1.61 -23.91 0.22
C GLY A 201 -2.25 -23.78 1.61
N GLU A 202 -2.19 -24.87 2.41
CA GLU A 202 -2.76 -24.92 3.76
C GLU A 202 -2.21 -23.84 4.70
N ASP A 203 -0.96 -23.43 4.50
CA ASP A 203 -0.30 -22.38 5.27
C ASP A 203 -1.03 -21.03 5.19
N TRP A 204 -1.66 -20.71 4.05
CA TRP A 204 -2.47 -19.51 3.89
C TRP A 204 -3.69 -19.47 4.80
N PHE A 205 -4.31 -20.62 5.04
CA PHE A 205 -5.53 -20.73 5.85
C PHE A 205 -5.25 -20.88 7.34
N THR A 206 -4.00 -21.17 7.71
CA THR A 206 -3.58 -21.29 9.12
C THR A 206 -2.96 -20.00 9.68
N ARG A 207 -2.64 -19.00 8.83
CA ARG A 207 -2.15 -17.68 9.28
C ARG A 207 -3.20 -16.99 10.16
N PRO A 208 -2.78 -16.08 11.06
CA PRO A 208 -3.72 -15.21 11.77
C PRO A 208 -4.65 -14.48 10.80
N SER A 209 -5.95 -14.45 11.09
CA SER A 209 -6.93 -13.66 10.34
C SER A 209 -7.23 -12.36 11.08
N HIS A 210 -7.44 -11.30 10.31
CA HIS A 210 -7.90 -10.00 10.83
C HIS A 210 -9.30 -9.65 10.33
N ASP A 211 -10.06 -10.65 9.83
CA ASP A 211 -11.39 -10.45 9.27
C ASP A 211 -12.36 -9.82 10.28
N ASP A 212 -12.21 -10.15 11.57
CA ASP A 212 -12.98 -9.56 12.67
C ASP A 212 -12.64 -8.09 12.97
N ARG A 213 -11.50 -7.61 12.47
CA ARG A 213 -11.05 -6.22 12.60
C ARG A 213 -11.45 -5.35 11.41
N ILE A 214 -11.93 -5.93 10.30
CA ILE A 214 -12.31 -5.20 9.09
C ILE A 214 -13.47 -4.28 9.40
N THR A 215 -13.26 -2.99 9.19
CA THR A 215 -14.26 -1.94 9.42
C THR A 215 -14.81 -1.35 8.13
N THR A 216 -14.11 -1.52 7.02
CA THR A 216 -14.39 -0.80 5.78
C THR A 216 -14.15 -1.70 4.58
N ARG A 217 -15.14 -1.74 3.67
CA ARG A 217 -15.07 -2.47 2.40
C ARG A 217 -15.39 -1.52 1.27
N ILE A 218 -14.44 -1.34 0.36
CA ILE A 218 -14.60 -0.48 -0.82
C ILE A 218 -14.84 -1.35 -2.03
N ASP A 219 -15.99 -1.18 -2.67
CA ASP A 219 -16.30 -1.85 -3.94
C ASP A 219 -15.37 -1.35 -5.04
N ILE A 220 -14.64 -2.28 -5.65
CA ILE A 220 -13.62 -1.98 -6.67
C ILE A 220 -13.87 -2.73 -7.99
N ALA A 221 -15.06 -3.31 -8.18
CA ALA A 221 -15.35 -4.15 -9.36
C ALA A 221 -15.05 -3.41 -10.68
N ASP A 222 -15.43 -2.12 -10.78
CA ASP A 222 -15.22 -1.31 -11.99
C ASP A 222 -13.75 -0.88 -12.18
N TRP A 223 -12.94 -0.93 -11.13
CA TRP A 223 -11.51 -0.53 -11.12
C TRP A 223 -10.57 -1.72 -10.94
N PHE A 224 -11.09 -2.95 -10.97
CA PHE A 224 -10.32 -4.17 -10.73
C PHE A 224 -9.10 -4.30 -11.66
N ASP A 225 -9.26 -3.98 -12.95
CA ASP A 225 -8.19 -4.10 -13.93
C ASP A 225 -7.04 -3.12 -13.68
N VAL A 226 -7.28 -1.98 -13.05
CA VAL A 226 -6.22 -1.01 -12.71
C VAL A 226 -5.14 -1.66 -11.85
N ARG A 227 -5.54 -2.46 -10.85
CA ARG A 227 -4.61 -3.19 -10.00
C ARG A 227 -3.75 -4.16 -10.82
N LEU A 228 -4.37 -4.92 -11.74
CA LEU A 228 -3.64 -5.89 -12.54
C LEU A 228 -2.63 -5.22 -13.48
N GLU A 229 -3.02 -4.11 -14.11
CA GLU A 229 -2.12 -3.35 -14.98
C GLU A 229 -0.98 -2.68 -14.20
N ALA A 230 -1.27 -2.17 -13.00
CA ALA A 230 -0.25 -1.61 -12.12
C ALA A 230 0.76 -2.67 -11.64
N LEU A 231 0.28 -3.88 -11.28
CA LEU A 231 1.16 -5.01 -10.95
C LEU A 231 2.06 -5.39 -12.12
N LEU A 232 1.53 -5.47 -13.35
CA LEU A 232 2.32 -5.77 -14.55
C LEU A 232 3.32 -4.67 -14.89
N ALA A 233 3.10 -3.43 -14.45
CA ALA A 233 4.06 -2.35 -14.62
C ALA A 233 5.34 -2.55 -13.80
N HIS A 234 5.26 -3.28 -12.67
CA HIS A 234 6.40 -3.69 -11.85
C HIS A 234 7.03 -4.98 -12.39
N ALA A 235 7.51 -4.90 -13.64
CA ALA A 235 7.94 -6.05 -14.40
C ALA A 235 9.12 -6.83 -13.76
N THR A 236 9.95 -6.20 -12.93
CA THR A 236 11.02 -6.89 -12.17
C THR A 236 10.47 -7.68 -10.98
N GLN A 237 9.38 -7.21 -10.35
CA GLN A 237 8.84 -7.73 -9.09
C GLN A 237 7.64 -8.67 -9.29
N VAL A 238 7.05 -8.65 -10.47
CA VAL A 238 5.84 -9.40 -10.77
C VAL A 238 6.05 -10.24 -12.03
N ASP A 239 6.02 -11.56 -11.85
CA ASP A 239 5.99 -12.49 -12.96
C ASP A 239 4.60 -12.48 -13.60
N PRO A 240 4.45 -12.16 -14.91
CA PRO A 240 3.15 -12.17 -15.58
C PRO A 240 2.49 -13.55 -15.63
N ASP A 241 3.26 -14.62 -15.44
CA ASP A 241 2.75 -15.98 -15.37
C ASP A 241 2.40 -16.43 -13.93
N SER A 242 2.52 -15.55 -12.95
CA SER A 242 2.22 -15.86 -11.56
C SER A 242 0.74 -16.20 -11.37
N ALA A 243 0.45 -17.45 -11.01
CA ALA A 243 -0.91 -17.90 -10.69
C ALA A 243 -1.52 -17.13 -9.51
N PHE A 244 -0.69 -16.64 -8.58
CA PHE A 244 -1.12 -15.84 -7.42
C PHE A 244 -1.79 -14.53 -7.84
N TRP A 245 -1.26 -13.86 -8.87
CA TRP A 245 -1.77 -12.58 -9.36
C TRP A 245 -2.76 -12.72 -10.51
N PHE A 246 -2.49 -13.65 -11.44
CA PHE A 246 -3.13 -13.72 -12.77
C PHE A 246 -3.72 -15.09 -13.12
N GLY A 247 -3.74 -16.04 -12.18
CA GLY A 247 -4.17 -17.42 -12.48
C GLY A 247 -5.67 -17.58 -12.73
N LEU A 248 -6.51 -16.65 -12.26
CA LEU A 248 -7.94 -16.63 -12.58
C LEU A 248 -8.20 -15.74 -13.81
N PRO A 249 -9.13 -16.14 -14.72
CA PRO A 249 -9.61 -15.27 -15.78
C PRO A 249 -10.11 -13.94 -15.23
N ARG A 250 -9.73 -12.82 -15.85
CA ARG A 250 -10.00 -11.44 -15.33
C ARG A 250 -11.48 -11.17 -15.08
N ASP A 251 -12.36 -11.65 -15.96
CA ASP A 251 -13.81 -11.51 -15.83
C ASP A 251 -14.38 -12.26 -14.63
N ILE A 252 -13.80 -13.39 -14.28
CA ILE A 252 -14.15 -14.14 -13.07
C ILE A 252 -13.53 -13.48 -11.84
N ALA A 253 -12.23 -13.21 -11.84
CA ALA A 253 -11.48 -12.68 -10.71
C ALA A 253 -12.11 -11.40 -10.14
N ARG A 254 -12.62 -10.49 -11.01
CA ARG A 254 -13.28 -9.25 -10.58
C ARG A 254 -14.59 -9.46 -9.82
N THR A 255 -15.20 -10.64 -9.93
CA THR A 255 -16.48 -10.96 -9.27
C THR A 255 -16.32 -11.83 -8.02
N VAL A 256 -15.16 -12.50 -7.88
CA VAL A 256 -14.91 -13.42 -6.76
C VAL A 256 -14.87 -12.66 -5.43
N HIS A 257 -14.14 -11.55 -5.39
CA HIS A 257 -14.04 -10.71 -4.21
C HIS A 257 -13.88 -9.24 -4.67
N PRO A 258 -14.99 -8.56 -4.99
CA PRO A 258 -14.97 -7.23 -5.60
C PRO A 258 -14.69 -6.10 -4.60
N TRP A 259 -13.99 -6.38 -3.52
CA TRP A 259 -13.72 -5.46 -2.43
C TRP A 259 -12.22 -5.30 -2.18
N GLU A 260 -11.79 -4.07 -1.85
CA GLU A 260 -10.58 -3.85 -1.06
C GLU A 260 -11.00 -3.52 0.36
N GLU A 261 -10.30 -4.07 1.33
CA GLU A 261 -10.70 -4.11 2.73
C GLU A 261 -9.70 -3.37 3.58
N PHE A 262 -10.23 -2.68 4.60
CA PHE A 262 -9.42 -1.83 5.46
C PHE A 262 -9.89 -1.94 6.92
N ILE A 263 -8.94 -1.67 7.80
CA ILE A 263 -9.18 -1.47 9.23
C ILE A 263 -9.03 0.03 9.51
N LEU A 264 -10.02 0.66 10.13
CA LEU A 264 -9.94 2.03 10.58
C LEU A 264 -8.99 2.12 11.77
N GLY A 265 -7.74 2.56 11.52
CA GLY A 265 -6.71 2.68 12.53
C GLY A 265 -6.86 3.93 13.40
N ARG A 266 -7.31 5.04 12.81
CA ARG A 266 -7.55 6.33 13.49
C ARG A 266 -8.72 7.06 12.85
N SER A 267 -9.52 7.74 13.68
CA SER A 267 -10.55 8.68 13.23
C SER A 267 -10.62 9.88 14.16
N ARG A 268 -10.73 11.07 13.59
CA ARG A 268 -11.03 12.35 14.28
C ARG A 268 -12.46 12.82 14.03
N VAL A 269 -13.23 12.04 13.25
CA VAL A 269 -14.63 12.32 12.93
C VAL A 269 -15.51 11.18 13.44
N ASP A 270 -16.78 11.47 13.67
CA ASP A 270 -17.75 10.44 14.04
C ASP A 270 -17.89 9.43 12.90
N THR A 271 -17.83 8.17 13.24
CA THR A 271 -17.76 7.06 12.26
C THR A 271 -18.70 5.95 12.69
N THR A 272 -19.51 5.48 11.73
CA THR A 272 -20.35 4.29 11.89
C THR A 272 -19.77 3.15 11.05
N VAL A 273 -19.34 2.07 11.68
CA VAL A 273 -18.83 0.87 10.99
C VAL A 273 -19.94 -0.17 10.84
N PRO A 274 -19.95 -0.97 9.76
CA PRO A 274 -19.00 -0.98 8.66
C PRO A 274 -19.17 0.21 7.71
N GLU A 275 -18.06 0.69 7.13
CA GLU A 275 -18.04 1.77 6.14
C GLU A 275 -17.92 1.22 4.72
N THR A 276 -18.43 1.99 3.76
CA THR A 276 -18.29 1.75 2.31
C THR A 276 -17.69 2.95 1.56
N ASP A 277 -17.26 3.96 2.30
CA ASP A 277 -16.60 5.18 1.81
C ASP A 277 -15.55 5.66 2.81
N LEU A 278 -14.29 5.79 2.36
CA LEU A 278 -13.18 6.27 3.20
C LEU A 278 -13.38 7.72 3.69
N PHE A 279 -14.17 8.51 2.96
CA PHE A 279 -14.48 9.89 3.32
C PHE A 279 -15.79 10.05 4.09
N ALA A 280 -16.44 8.95 4.52
CA ALA A 280 -17.66 9.03 5.33
C ALA A 280 -17.43 9.86 6.60
N GLY A 281 -18.36 10.78 6.92
CA GLY A 281 -18.27 11.67 8.07
C GLY A 281 -17.26 12.82 7.95
N ILE A 282 -16.54 12.95 6.83
CA ILE A 282 -15.66 14.08 6.55
C ILE A 282 -16.46 15.13 5.77
N ASP A 283 -16.63 16.30 6.38
CA ASP A 283 -17.33 17.42 5.74
C ASP A 283 -16.61 17.89 4.48
N ALA A 284 -17.41 18.27 3.48
CA ALA A 284 -16.92 18.72 2.17
C ALA A 284 -16.41 20.17 2.21
#